data_9e2978b8b6d40f536b5ac7d21335a688
#
_entry.id   9e2978b8b6d40f536b5ac7d21335a688
#
_cell.length_a   1.000
_cell.length_b   1.000
_cell.length_c   1.000
_cell.angle_alpha   90.00
_cell.angle_beta   90.00
_cell.angle_gamma   90.00
#
_symmetry.space_group_name_H-M   'P 1'
#
loop_
_entity.id
_entity.type
_entity.pdbx_description
1 polymer ?
#
loop_
_entity_poly.entity_id
_entity_poly.type
_entity_poly.pdbx_seq_one_letter_code
_entity_poly.pdbx_strand_id
1 'polypeptide(L)'
;MHRNIYVARLVLLCVTCSVMVGIAVMGCTQETQNRLGRAVQNWTGTDGILEIYAGDKLVKRFLKIDKLTTAAATEDGSGSRPYRFGYGILDENLNAEADAGERKVYFEFSDYSTSYIFYENPR
;
A
#
# COMPACT_ATOMS: atom_id res chain seq x y z
N MET A 1 -53.05 19.88 26.99
CA MET A 1 -52.97 19.50 25.55
C MET A 1 -51.61 19.85 24.94
N HIS A 2 -50.98 20.99 25.20
CA HIS A 2 -49.66 21.39 24.66
C HIS A 2 -48.48 20.50 25.07
N ARG A 3 -48.49 19.95 26.30
CA ARG A 3 -47.37 19.14 26.83
C ARG A 3 -47.12 17.85 26.02
N ASN A 4 -48.15 17.22 25.49
CA ASN A 4 -48.06 15.99 24.72
C ASN A 4 -47.47 16.24 23.31
N ILE A 5 -47.70 17.42 22.75
CA ILE A 5 -47.14 17.80 21.45
C ILE A 5 -45.64 18.02 21.52
N TYR A 6 -45.12 18.59 22.60
CA TYR A 6 -43.67 18.79 22.80
C TYR A 6 -42.94 17.46 23.01
N VAL A 7 -43.56 16.54 23.77
CA VAL A 7 -42.98 15.20 23.97
C VAL A 7 -42.94 14.44 22.65
N ALA A 8 -44.00 14.46 21.86
CA ALA A 8 -44.05 13.79 20.55
C ALA A 8 -43.02 14.37 19.57
N ARG A 9 -42.81 15.69 19.56
CA ARG A 9 -41.78 16.34 18.72
C ARG A 9 -40.37 16.01 19.17
N LEU A 10 -40.12 15.93 20.47
CA LEU A 10 -38.82 15.56 21.03
C LEU A 10 -38.47 14.11 20.69
N VAL A 11 -39.41 13.19 20.81
CA VAL A 11 -39.22 11.78 20.44
C VAL A 11 -38.95 11.63 18.94
N LEU A 12 -39.67 12.38 18.09
CA LEU A 12 -39.47 12.36 16.66
C LEU A 12 -38.07 12.87 16.29
N LEU A 13 -37.61 13.92 16.93
CA LEU A 13 -36.25 14.49 16.74
C LEU A 13 -35.15 13.52 17.16
N CYS A 14 -35.31 12.82 18.27
CA CYS A 14 -34.36 11.82 18.72
C CYS A 14 -34.30 10.61 17.77
N VAL A 15 -35.43 10.15 17.23
CA VAL A 15 -35.48 9.03 16.28
C VAL A 15 -34.80 9.42 14.94
N THR A 16 -35.05 10.64 14.44
CA THR A 16 -34.39 11.11 13.20
C THR A 16 -32.90 11.27 13.39
N CYS A 17 -32.43 11.79 14.54
CA CYS A 17 -30.98 11.87 14.83
C CYS A 17 -30.33 10.49 14.91
N SER A 18 -30.99 9.50 15.54
CA SER A 18 -30.47 8.14 15.66
C SER A 18 -30.36 7.44 14.30
N VAL A 19 -31.29 7.68 13.38
CA VAL A 19 -31.24 7.14 12.01
C VAL A 19 -30.12 7.78 11.20
N MET A 20 -29.90 9.11 11.33
CA MET A 20 -28.82 9.81 10.63
C MET A 20 -27.44 9.35 11.10
N VAL A 21 -27.24 9.10 12.37
CA VAL A 21 -25.99 8.58 12.92
C VAL A 21 -25.72 7.14 12.44
N GLY A 22 -26.77 6.32 12.33
CA GLY A 22 -26.66 4.93 11.84
C GLY A 22 -26.19 4.84 10.37
N ILE A 23 -26.57 5.80 9.53
CA ILE A 23 -26.17 5.80 8.11
C ILE A 23 -24.71 6.26 7.93
N ALA A 24 -24.19 7.11 8.83
CA ALA A 24 -22.82 7.62 8.74
C ALA A 24 -21.74 6.56 9.04
N VAL A 25 -22.05 5.46 9.72
CA VAL A 25 -21.08 4.39 10.05
C VAL A 25 -21.00 3.28 8.99
N MET A 26 -21.88 3.26 7.99
CA MET A 26 -21.86 2.23 6.94
C MET A 26 -20.98 2.56 5.72
N GLY A 27 -20.21 3.65 5.77
CA GLY A 27 -19.49 4.21 4.63
C GLY A 27 -18.07 3.72 4.36
N CYS A 28 -17.51 2.79 5.15
CA CYS A 28 -16.23 2.18 4.82
C CYS A 28 -16.44 0.96 3.93
N THR A 29 -16.55 1.18 2.62
CA THR A 29 -16.56 0.08 1.66
C THR A 29 -15.20 -0.64 1.67
N GLN A 30 -15.21 -1.94 1.40
CA GLN A 30 -13.98 -2.75 1.25
C GLN A 30 -12.97 -2.10 0.29
N GLU A 31 -13.45 -1.34 -0.67
CA GLU A 31 -12.61 -0.61 -1.63
C GLU A 31 -11.87 0.56 -0.98
N THR A 32 -12.49 1.27 -0.05
CA THR A 32 -11.82 2.32 0.72
C THR A 32 -10.77 1.74 1.65
N GLN A 33 -11.06 0.60 2.29
CA GLN A 33 -10.09 -0.13 3.11
C GLN A 33 -8.95 -0.68 2.26
N ASN A 34 -9.22 -1.18 1.06
CA ASN A 34 -8.19 -1.64 0.12
C ASN A 34 -7.33 -0.50 -0.41
N ARG A 35 -7.89 0.68 -0.66
CA ARG A 35 -7.14 1.89 -1.05
C ARG A 35 -6.24 2.38 0.08
N LEU A 36 -6.75 2.42 1.31
CA LEU A 36 -5.96 2.78 2.49
C LEU A 36 -4.87 1.73 2.76
N GLY A 37 -5.17 0.44 2.64
CA GLY A 37 -4.20 -0.65 2.76
C GLY A 37 -3.10 -0.57 1.70
N ARG A 38 -3.41 -0.17 0.47
CA ARG A 38 -2.43 0.04 -0.60
C ARG A 38 -1.61 1.31 -0.42
N ALA A 39 -2.18 2.37 0.15
CA ALA A 39 -1.43 3.58 0.48
C ALA A 39 -0.38 3.34 1.59
N VAL A 40 -0.62 2.38 2.47
CA VAL A 40 0.34 1.93 3.50
C VAL A 40 1.44 1.01 2.95
N GLN A 41 1.34 0.55 1.70
CA GLN A 41 2.35 -0.30 1.05
C GLN A 41 3.60 0.44 0.55
N ASN A 42 3.68 1.75 0.73
CA ASN A 42 4.93 2.47 0.53
C ASN A 42 5.82 2.25 1.76
N TRP A 43 6.88 1.49 1.55
CA TRP A 43 7.88 1.30 2.59
C TRP A 43 8.92 2.42 2.55
N THR A 44 9.27 2.94 3.71
CA THR A 44 10.35 3.90 3.89
C THR A 44 11.19 3.45 5.09
N GLY A 45 12.44 3.16 4.85
CA GLY A 45 13.39 2.68 5.88
C GLY A 45 14.81 3.02 5.48
N THR A 46 15.78 2.36 6.08
CA THR A 46 17.20 2.66 5.84
C THR A 46 17.94 1.58 5.08
N ASP A 47 17.47 0.33 5.12
CA ASP A 47 18.19 -0.80 4.54
C ASP A 47 17.23 -1.92 4.10
N GLY A 48 16.45 -1.66 3.05
CA GLY A 48 15.59 -2.66 2.44
C GLY A 48 16.35 -3.54 1.45
N ILE A 49 15.93 -4.79 1.36
CA ILE A 49 16.40 -5.78 0.39
C ILE A 49 15.23 -6.23 -0.46
N LEU A 50 15.41 -6.16 -1.78
CA LEU A 50 14.48 -6.67 -2.77
C LEU A 50 15.11 -7.82 -3.53
N GLU A 51 14.48 -8.97 -3.52
CA GLU A 51 14.87 -10.15 -4.28
C GLU A 51 13.83 -10.46 -5.35
N ILE A 52 14.29 -10.67 -6.58
CA ILE A 52 13.44 -11.02 -7.73
C ILE A 52 13.78 -12.44 -8.17
N TYR A 53 12.74 -13.24 -8.38
CA TYR A 53 12.83 -14.65 -8.69
C TYR A 53 12.26 -14.97 -10.08
N ALA A 54 12.89 -15.95 -10.74
CA ALA A 54 12.34 -16.64 -11.91
C ALA A 54 12.08 -18.10 -11.53
N GLY A 55 10.82 -18.39 -11.17
CA GLY A 55 10.47 -19.65 -10.51
C GLY A 55 11.06 -19.70 -9.09
N ASP A 56 11.88 -20.70 -8.83
CA ASP A 56 12.62 -20.89 -7.57
C ASP A 56 14.02 -20.27 -7.57
N LYS A 57 14.46 -19.72 -8.71
CA LYS A 57 15.80 -19.16 -8.86
C LYS A 57 15.82 -17.67 -8.60
N LEU A 58 16.66 -17.22 -7.67
CA LEU A 58 17.00 -15.82 -7.48
C LEU A 58 17.77 -15.29 -8.70
N VAL A 59 17.26 -14.24 -9.34
CA VAL A 59 17.84 -13.67 -10.57
C VAL A 59 18.39 -12.28 -10.38
N LYS A 60 17.84 -11.50 -9.43
CA LYS A 60 18.30 -10.15 -9.08
C LYS A 60 18.11 -9.90 -7.59
N ARG A 61 19.05 -9.17 -7.01
CA ARG A 61 18.94 -8.63 -5.66
C ARG A 61 19.33 -7.17 -5.66
N PHE A 62 18.56 -6.36 -4.92
CA PHE A 62 18.85 -4.95 -4.70
C PHE A 62 18.98 -4.72 -3.20
N LEU A 63 20.03 -4.06 -2.79
CA LEU A 63 20.41 -3.79 -1.41
C LEU A 63 20.29 -2.29 -1.10
N LYS A 64 20.24 -1.96 0.19
CA LYS A 64 20.20 -0.57 0.68
C LYS A 64 19.09 0.26 0.03
N ILE A 65 17.91 -0.33 -0.05
CA ILE A 65 16.72 0.38 -0.52
C ILE A 65 16.23 1.25 0.63
N ASP A 66 16.11 2.53 0.38
CA ASP A 66 15.59 3.52 1.33
C ASP A 66 14.08 3.74 1.19
N LYS A 67 13.54 3.45 0.00
CA LYS A 67 12.13 3.61 -0.30
C LYS A 67 11.69 2.66 -1.40
N LEU A 68 10.61 1.94 -1.17
CA LEU A 68 9.87 1.19 -2.17
C LEU A 68 8.48 1.82 -2.33
N THR A 69 8.21 2.33 -3.51
CA THR A 69 6.98 3.07 -3.82
C THR A 69 6.12 2.30 -4.82
N THR A 70 4.82 2.39 -4.67
CA THR A 70 3.86 1.87 -5.64
C THR A 70 3.38 3.02 -6.52
N ALA A 71 3.58 2.92 -7.84
CA ALA A 71 2.96 3.80 -8.80
C ALA A 71 1.55 3.29 -9.10
N ALA A 72 0.55 4.12 -8.88
CA ALA A 72 -0.76 3.91 -9.48
C ALA A 72 -0.63 4.26 -10.96
N ALA A 73 -1.07 3.37 -11.82
CA ALA A 73 -1.07 3.67 -13.22
C ALA A 73 -2.06 4.77 -13.57
N THR A 74 -1.67 5.57 -14.53
CA THR A 74 -2.41 6.72 -15.05
C THR A 74 -3.75 6.33 -15.67
N GLU A 75 -4.70 7.06 -15.33
CA GLU A 75 -6.07 7.33 -15.59
C GLU A 75 -6.68 7.06 -16.97
N ASP A 76 -6.78 5.90 -17.47
CA ASP A 76 -7.73 5.71 -18.58
C ASP A 76 -8.70 4.53 -18.44
N GLY A 77 -9.06 4.19 -17.19
CA GLY A 77 -10.16 3.25 -16.92
C GLY A 77 -9.91 1.80 -17.35
N SER A 78 -8.81 1.51 -17.99
CA SER A 78 -8.34 0.15 -18.25
C SER A 78 -7.48 -0.28 -17.09
N GLY A 79 -7.95 -1.23 -16.30
CA GLY A 79 -7.36 -1.75 -15.06
C GLY A 79 -5.85 -1.81 -15.05
N SER A 80 -5.28 -0.69 -14.76
CA SER A 80 -3.88 -0.39 -14.79
C SER A 80 -3.17 -1.13 -13.66
N ARG A 81 -2.20 -1.95 -13.99
CA ARG A 81 -1.45 -2.77 -13.04
C ARG A 81 -0.48 -1.88 -12.26
N PRO A 82 -0.50 -1.89 -10.93
CA PRO A 82 0.44 -1.12 -10.16
C PRO A 82 1.86 -1.62 -10.40
N TYR A 83 2.76 -0.66 -10.58
CA TYR A 83 4.19 -0.89 -10.62
C TYR A 83 4.81 -0.50 -9.30
N ARG A 84 5.86 -1.24 -8.92
CA ARG A 84 6.72 -0.86 -7.81
C ARG A 84 8.04 -0.36 -8.34
N PHE A 85 8.54 0.68 -7.70
CA PHE A 85 9.80 1.29 -8.09
C PHE A 85 10.58 1.81 -6.89
N GLY A 86 11.87 1.94 -7.09
CA GLY A 86 12.80 2.47 -6.09
C GLY A 86 14.21 2.58 -6.60
N TYR A 87 15.11 2.85 -5.68
CA TYR A 87 16.55 2.86 -5.91
C TYR A 87 17.21 1.91 -4.94
N GLY A 88 18.18 1.14 -5.41
CA GLY A 88 18.96 0.22 -4.59
C GLY A 88 20.29 -0.09 -5.24
N ILE A 89 21.21 -0.66 -4.49
CA ILE A 89 22.48 -1.17 -5.02
C ILE A 89 22.19 -2.53 -5.66
N LEU A 90 22.53 -2.68 -6.94
CA LEU A 90 22.40 -3.96 -7.62
C LEU A 90 23.53 -4.90 -7.16
N ASP A 91 23.15 -5.94 -6.44
CA ASP A 91 24.04 -7.04 -6.04
C ASP A 91 24.28 -7.94 -7.25
N GLU A 92 25.39 -7.71 -7.97
CA GLU A 92 25.70 -8.39 -9.23
C GLU A 92 26.15 -9.85 -9.01
N ASN A 93 26.80 -10.12 -7.90
CA ASN A 93 27.34 -11.44 -7.57
C ASN A 93 26.42 -12.27 -6.66
N LEU A 94 25.32 -11.68 -6.18
CA LEU A 94 24.30 -12.28 -5.30
C LEU A 94 24.86 -12.76 -3.94
N ASN A 95 25.90 -12.06 -3.39
CA ASN A 95 26.49 -12.39 -2.12
C ASN A 95 25.78 -11.75 -0.89
N ALA A 96 24.78 -10.90 -1.13
CA ALA A 96 24.03 -10.16 -0.12
C ALA A 96 24.86 -9.07 0.61
N GLU A 97 25.95 -8.62 0.03
CA GLU A 97 26.79 -7.53 0.52
C GLU A 97 26.89 -6.44 -0.55
N ALA A 98 26.95 -5.19 -0.13
CA ALA A 98 27.15 -4.08 -1.06
C ALA A 98 28.63 -3.86 -1.31
N ASP A 99 29.11 -4.34 -2.42
CA ASP A 99 30.53 -4.33 -2.78
C ASP A 99 30.97 -3.01 -3.44
N ALA A 100 32.28 -2.72 -3.36
CA ALA A 100 32.87 -1.47 -3.84
C ALA A 100 32.78 -1.24 -5.37
N GLY A 101 32.31 -2.17 -6.15
CA GLY A 101 32.10 -2.03 -7.62
C GLY A 101 30.64 -1.90 -8.02
N GLU A 102 29.75 -2.16 -7.11
CA GLU A 102 28.33 -2.20 -7.37
C GLU A 102 27.70 -0.80 -7.39
N ARG A 103 26.70 -0.63 -8.25
CA ARG A 103 26.10 0.69 -8.50
C ARG A 103 24.71 0.79 -7.94
N LYS A 104 24.37 1.98 -7.43
CA LYS A 104 22.98 2.36 -7.13
C LYS A 104 22.23 2.55 -8.44
N VAL A 105 21.16 1.80 -8.62
CA VAL A 105 20.33 1.81 -9.84
C VAL A 105 18.88 2.08 -9.50
N TYR A 106 18.16 2.63 -10.46
CA TYR A 106 16.70 2.67 -10.46
C TYR A 106 16.18 1.30 -10.89
N PHE A 107 15.14 0.83 -10.22
CA PHE A 107 14.41 -0.36 -10.65
C PHE A 107 12.91 -0.09 -10.68
N GLU A 108 12.24 -0.76 -11.59
CA GLU A 108 10.79 -0.76 -11.71
C GLU A 108 10.32 -2.15 -12.14
N PHE A 109 9.25 -2.65 -11.53
CA PHE A 109 8.69 -3.95 -11.87
C PHE A 109 7.19 -4.00 -11.62
N SER A 110 6.50 -4.91 -12.29
CA SER A 110 5.07 -5.13 -12.11
C SER A 110 4.79 -5.91 -10.84
N ASP A 111 3.92 -5.39 -9.99
CA ASP A 111 3.49 -6.01 -8.73
C ASP A 111 2.73 -7.35 -8.96
N TYR A 112 2.17 -7.56 -10.14
CA TYR A 112 1.37 -8.75 -10.46
C TYR A 112 2.11 -9.83 -11.23
N SER A 113 3.11 -9.47 -12.02
CA SER A 113 3.79 -10.41 -12.92
C SER A 113 5.20 -10.76 -12.49
N THR A 114 5.68 -10.16 -11.41
CA THR A 114 7.01 -10.40 -10.88
C THR A 114 6.92 -11.18 -9.57
N SER A 115 7.63 -12.29 -9.49
CA SER A 115 7.82 -13.02 -8.23
C SER A 115 8.94 -12.36 -7.45
N TYR A 116 8.64 -11.81 -6.27
CA TYR A 116 9.61 -11.09 -5.47
C TYR A 116 9.38 -11.26 -3.97
N ILE A 117 10.44 -11.04 -3.19
CA ILE A 117 10.41 -10.89 -1.74
C ILE A 117 11.06 -9.56 -1.39
N PHE A 118 10.40 -8.78 -0.54
CA PHE A 118 10.96 -7.54 0.00
C PHE A 118 10.96 -7.63 1.52
N TYR A 119 12.10 -7.32 2.13
CA TYR A 119 12.27 -7.35 3.59
C TYR A 119 13.30 -6.31 4.03
N GLU A 120 13.25 -5.92 5.30
CA GLU A 120 14.25 -5.06 5.90
C GLU A 120 15.46 -5.90 6.32
N ASN A 121 16.66 -5.41 6.04
CA ASN A 121 17.91 -6.11 6.40
C ASN A 121 18.00 -6.25 7.92
N PRO A 122 18.10 -7.46 8.47
CA PRO A 122 18.14 -7.68 9.91
C PRO A 122 19.50 -7.38 10.57
N ARG A 123 20.50 -6.91 9.81
CA ARG A 123 21.86 -6.65 10.31
C ARG A 123 22.03 -5.25 10.86
#